data_205b82c62ea4cf85e098a2c76f166f05
#
_entry.id   205b82c62ea4cf85e098a2c76f166f05
#
_cell.length_a   1.000
_cell.length_b   1.000
_cell.length_c   1.000
_cell.angle_alpha   90.00
_cell.angle_beta   90.00
_cell.angle_gamma   90.00
#
_symmetry.space_group_name_H-M   'P 1'
#
loop_
_entity.id
_entity.type
_entity.pdbx_description
1 polymer ?
#
loop_
_entity_poly.entity_id
_entity_poly.type
_entity_poly.pdbx_seq_one_letter_code
_entity_poly.pdbx_strand_id
1 'polypeptide(L)'
;MKFLLFIFLFLFSCEKNSSSPLCCLDACDELGSVEDCAGICGGDAVIDCEGVCEGNAIEDCIGECGGSIVWCFDVDGILDNYNDYQFNGSITSIITADNISIGNPGDILGAFVDNQLRGVAIATEIPSELGEGYAFLLLAYSNQASGESLNFKFYDSDLSLIYNIDQTLNFFSDMTEGNIISPVLLEIVN
;
A
#
# COMPACT_ATOMS: atom_id res chain seq x y z
N MET A 1 -25.20 54.91 40.50
CA MET A 1 -24.04 55.28 39.65
C MET A 1 -23.81 54.15 38.68
N LYS A 2 -24.31 54.28 37.41
CA LYS A 2 -24.25 53.26 36.39
C LYS A 2 -23.01 53.52 35.51
N PHE A 3 -22.05 52.64 35.54
CA PHE A 3 -20.90 52.65 34.60
C PHE A 3 -21.31 52.03 33.25
N LEU A 4 -21.39 52.85 32.23
CA LEU A 4 -21.59 52.41 30.85
C LEU A 4 -20.22 52.00 30.30
N LEU A 5 -20.07 50.70 30.02
CA LEU A 5 -18.90 50.17 29.35
C LEU A 5 -19.09 50.32 27.83
N PHE A 6 -18.38 51.26 27.21
CA PHE A 6 -18.32 51.40 25.77
C PHE A 6 -17.36 50.35 25.20
N ILE A 7 -17.93 49.35 24.53
CA ILE A 7 -17.16 48.43 23.69
C ILE A 7 -16.92 49.11 22.35
N PHE A 8 -15.66 49.53 22.13
CA PHE A 8 -15.22 49.96 20.80
C PHE A 8 -14.97 48.72 19.94
N LEU A 9 -15.92 48.46 19.02
CA LEU A 9 -15.68 47.55 17.90
C LEU A 9 -14.75 48.27 16.91
N PHE A 10 -13.49 47.89 16.90
CA PHE A 10 -12.57 48.23 15.81
C PHE A 10 -12.92 47.36 14.60
N LEU A 11 -13.69 47.92 13.66
CA LEU A 11 -13.80 47.37 12.32
C LEU A 11 -12.49 47.68 11.59
N PHE A 12 -11.60 46.73 11.49
CA PHE A 12 -10.44 46.81 10.59
C PHE A 12 -10.97 46.64 9.17
N SER A 13 -11.10 47.76 8.46
CA SER A 13 -11.29 47.79 7.02
C SER A 13 -9.90 47.68 6.40
N CYS A 14 -9.64 46.62 5.65
CA CYS A 14 -8.42 46.46 4.88
C CYS A 14 -8.52 47.33 3.62
N GLU A 15 -7.82 48.48 3.56
CA GLU A 15 -7.76 49.33 2.37
C GLU A 15 -6.61 48.84 1.44
N LYS A 16 -6.95 48.71 0.16
CA LYS A 16 -6.17 48.18 -0.97
C LYS A 16 -4.89 48.97 -1.33
N ASN A 17 -4.28 49.75 -0.44
CA ASN A 17 -3.09 50.54 -0.74
C ASN A 17 -2.21 50.83 0.48
N SER A 18 -1.71 49.80 1.15
CA SER A 18 -0.71 50.02 2.20
C SER A 18 0.28 48.87 2.23
N SER A 19 1.55 49.22 2.09
CA SER A 19 2.71 48.35 2.26
C SER A 19 2.87 47.90 3.72
N SER A 20 1.92 47.11 4.22
CA SER A 20 1.97 46.48 5.53
C SER A 20 1.97 44.95 5.38
N PRO A 21 2.90 44.24 6.04
CA PRO A 21 3.08 42.79 5.82
C PRO A 21 2.08 41.88 6.52
N LEU A 22 0.88 42.38 6.91
CA LEU A 22 -0.09 41.61 7.71
C LEU A 22 -1.46 41.38 7.05
N CYS A 23 -1.61 41.64 5.76
CA CYS A 23 -2.87 41.43 5.03
C CYS A 23 -2.69 40.48 3.83
N CYS A 24 -1.96 39.37 4.00
CA CYS A 24 -1.79 38.38 2.92
C CYS A 24 -2.52 37.08 3.27
N LEU A 25 -3.87 37.15 3.29
CA LEU A 25 -4.68 35.91 3.40
C LEU A 25 -5.41 35.59 2.09
N ASP A 26 -5.10 36.29 0.97
CA ASP A 26 -5.61 35.98 -0.39
C ASP A 26 -4.64 36.50 -1.44
N ALA A 27 -3.37 36.06 -1.40
CA ALA A 27 -2.31 36.65 -2.26
C ALA A 27 -2.39 36.20 -3.74
N CYS A 28 -3.22 35.21 -4.10
CA CYS A 28 -3.26 34.65 -5.46
C CYS A 28 -4.48 35.09 -6.31
N ASP A 29 -5.14 36.20 -5.97
CA ASP A 29 -6.51 36.50 -6.40
C ASP A 29 -6.66 37.17 -7.78
N GLU A 30 -5.58 37.51 -8.47
CA GLU A 30 -5.73 38.23 -9.76
C GLU A 30 -5.74 37.35 -11.01
N LEU A 31 -5.43 36.05 -10.92
CA LEU A 31 -5.39 35.11 -12.06
C LEU A 31 -5.98 33.72 -11.78
N GLY A 32 -6.61 33.50 -10.65
CA GLY A 32 -7.17 32.19 -10.32
C GLY A 32 -6.11 31.11 -10.05
N SER A 33 -4.86 31.49 -9.77
CA SER A 33 -3.80 30.57 -9.37
C SER A 33 -3.96 30.22 -7.89
N VAL A 34 -3.77 28.94 -7.57
CA VAL A 34 -3.75 28.44 -6.19
C VAL A 34 -2.33 28.57 -5.64
N GLU A 35 -2.20 28.91 -4.37
CA GLU A 35 -0.92 28.92 -3.66
C GLU A 35 -0.47 27.46 -3.45
N ASP A 36 0.77 27.15 -3.79
CA ASP A 36 1.35 25.82 -3.54
C ASP A 36 1.76 25.66 -2.05
N CYS A 37 2.22 24.50 -1.66
CA CYS A 37 2.62 24.24 -0.28
C CYS A 37 3.84 25.05 0.20
N ALA A 38 4.61 25.67 -0.70
CA ALA A 38 5.72 26.58 -0.38
C ALA A 38 5.28 28.05 -0.26
N GLY A 39 3.96 28.35 -0.46
CA GLY A 39 3.42 29.69 -0.40
C GLY A 39 3.62 30.48 -1.71
N ILE A 40 3.83 29.80 -2.83
CA ILE A 40 4.03 30.44 -4.13
C ILE A 40 2.76 30.31 -4.97
N CYS A 41 2.21 31.45 -5.42
CA CYS A 41 1.03 31.46 -6.28
C CYS A 41 1.33 30.86 -7.64
N GLY A 42 0.60 29.78 -8.02
CA GLY A 42 0.85 29.04 -9.25
C GLY A 42 2.17 28.29 -9.28
N GLY A 43 2.78 28.05 -8.13
CA GLY A 43 3.95 27.19 -7.99
C GLY A 43 3.62 25.71 -8.16
N ASP A 44 4.65 24.89 -8.32
CA ASP A 44 4.57 23.44 -8.58
C ASP A 44 4.94 22.59 -7.35
N ALA A 45 5.19 23.24 -6.18
CA ALA A 45 5.53 22.52 -4.97
C ALA A 45 4.36 21.65 -4.49
N VAL A 46 4.62 20.36 -4.27
CA VAL A 46 3.63 19.39 -3.82
C VAL A 46 3.93 18.89 -2.40
N ILE A 47 2.88 18.56 -1.68
CA ILE A 47 3.01 17.93 -0.37
C ILE A 47 3.23 16.43 -0.60
N ASP A 48 4.24 15.86 0.04
CA ASP A 48 4.42 14.40 0.05
C ASP A 48 3.39 13.70 0.97
N CYS A 49 3.39 12.38 0.99
CA CYS A 49 2.43 11.61 1.78
C CYS A 49 2.59 11.77 3.30
N GLU A 50 3.71 12.29 3.80
CA GLU A 50 3.90 12.66 5.21
C GLU A 50 3.41 14.07 5.54
N GLY A 51 2.91 14.81 4.53
CA GLY A 51 2.47 16.18 4.68
C GLY A 51 3.61 17.21 4.62
N VAL A 52 4.79 16.84 4.15
CA VAL A 52 5.95 17.71 4.01
C VAL A 52 5.97 18.33 2.62
N CYS A 53 6.04 19.68 2.56
CA CYS A 53 6.14 20.39 1.29
C CYS A 53 7.49 20.09 0.63
N GLU A 54 7.48 19.70 -0.66
CA GLU A 54 8.65 19.22 -1.41
C GLU A 54 9.40 18.08 -0.72
N GLY A 55 8.69 17.29 0.10
CA GLY A 55 9.22 16.08 0.73
C GLY A 55 9.46 14.96 -0.28
N ASN A 56 10.11 13.89 0.19
CA ASN A 56 10.48 12.75 -0.63
C ASN A 56 9.77 11.45 -0.20
N ALA A 57 8.85 11.53 0.75
CA ALA A 57 8.12 10.36 1.20
C ALA A 57 7.16 9.90 0.09
N ILE A 58 7.20 8.61 -0.24
CA ILE A 58 6.41 7.98 -1.28
C ILE A 58 5.50 6.96 -0.60
N GLU A 59 4.23 6.93 -0.98
CA GLU A 59 3.33 5.84 -0.59
C GLU A 59 3.82 4.53 -1.20
N ASP A 60 3.80 3.48 -0.41
CA ASP A 60 4.03 2.14 -0.92
C ASP A 60 2.76 1.57 -1.61
N CYS A 61 2.86 0.34 -2.11
CA CYS A 61 1.79 -0.25 -2.92
C CYS A 61 0.52 -0.60 -2.12
N ILE A 62 0.53 -0.51 -0.80
CA ILE A 62 -0.67 -0.65 0.06
C ILE A 62 -1.15 0.68 0.63
N GLY A 63 -0.55 1.81 0.19
CA GLY A 63 -0.94 3.16 0.59
C GLY A 63 -0.31 3.64 1.91
N GLU A 64 0.72 2.96 2.43
CA GLU A 64 1.48 3.43 3.58
C GLU A 64 2.57 4.40 3.15
N CYS A 65 2.54 5.61 3.74
CA CYS A 65 3.56 6.61 3.50
C CYS A 65 4.91 6.19 4.11
N GLY A 66 5.96 6.19 3.29
CA GLY A 66 7.28 5.70 3.71
C GLY A 66 7.34 4.19 3.95
N GLY A 67 6.30 3.46 3.57
CA GLY A 67 6.23 2.01 3.65
C GLY A 67 7.26 1.31 2.77
N SER A 68 7.42 0.02 2.97
CA SER A 68 8.43 -0.79 2.28
C SER A 68 7.84 -1.79 1.28
N ILE A 69 6.52 -1.81 1.13
CA ILE A 69 5.83 -2.77 0.26
C ILE A 69 5.88 -2.28 -1.19
N VAL A 70 6.72 -2.93 -1.98
CA VAL A 70 6.84 -2.69 -3.43
C VAL A 70 6.03 -3.71 -4.25
N TRP A 71 5.11 -4.43 -3.62
CA TRP A 71 4.29 -5.48 -4.24
C TRP A 71 2.97 -4.88 -4.68
N CYS A 72 2.98 -4.22 -5.84
CA CYS A 72 1.79 -3.54 -6.34
C CYS A 72 0.77 -4.53 -6.88
N PHE A 73 -0.47 -4.40 -6.44
CA PHE A 73 -1.62 -5.20 -6.86
C PHE A 73 -2.89 -4.33 -6.77
N ASP A 74 -3.93 -4.72 -7.46
CA ASP A 74 -5.21 -4.03 -7.41
C ASP A 74 -6.00 -4.32 -6.11
N VAL A 75 -7.14 -3.67 -5.96
CA VAL A 75 -8.01 -3.83 -4.78
C VAL A 75 -8.55 -5.25 -4.60
N ASP A 76 -8.50 -6.08 -5.63
CA ASP A 76 -8.92 -7.49 -5.60
C ASP A 76 -7.75 -8.43 -5.26
N GLY A 77 -6.54 -7.89 -5.03
CA GLY A 77 -5.34 -8.67 -4.73
C GLY A 77 -4.73 -9.34 -5.97
N ILE A 78 -5.01 -8.81 -7.15
CA ILE A 78 -4.48 -9.32 -8.42
C ILE A 78 -3.27 -8.48 -8.83
N LEU A 79 -2.25 -9.12 -9.37
CA LEU A 79 -1.06 -8.45 -9.87
C LEU A 79 -1.43 -7.42 -10.95
N ASP A 80 -1.05 -6.15 -10.78
CA ASP A 80 -1.42 -5.04 -11.67
C ASP A 80 -1.08 -5.29 -13.14
N ASN A 81 0.05 -5.91 -13.39
CA ASN A 81 0.54 -6.19 -14.75
C ASN A 81 0.31 -7.64 -15.20
N TYR A 82 -0.69 -8.33 -14.66
CA TYR A 82 -0.98 -9.73 -15.00
C TYR A 82 -1.17 -9.96 -16.52
N ASN A 83 -1.63 -8.96 -17.26
CA ASN A 83 -1.83 -9.01 -18.72
C ASN A 83 -0.52 -9.11 -19.52
N ASP A 84 0.63 -8.85 -18.89
CA ASP A 84 1.95 -8.97 -19.53
C ASP A 84 2.43 -10.43 -19.61
N TYR A 85 1.68 -11.35 -19.00
CA TYR A 85 2.04 -12.77 -18.92
C TYR A 85 1.10 -13.65 -19.74
N GLN A 86 1.66 -14.73 -20.30
CA GLN A 86 0.93 -15.66 -21.16
C GLN A 86 0.32 -16.84 -20.40
N PHE A 87 0.92 -17.21 -19.27
CA PHE A 87 0.54 -18.38 -18.49
C PHE A 87 0.28 -17.99 -17.04
N ASN A 88 -0.60 -18.74 -16.39
CA ASN A 88 -0.83 -18.63 -14.96
C ASN A 88 -1.00 -20.01 -14.32
N GLY A 89 -0.97 -20.02 -12.99
CA GLY A 89 -1.25 -21.19 -12.17
C GLY A 89 -1.71 -20.75 -10.80
N SER A 90 -2.47 -21.60 -10.12
CA SER A 90 -3.02 -21.30 -8.80
C SER A 90 -2.27 -22.03 -7.68
N ILE A 91 -2.07 -21.33 -6.56
CA ILE A 91 -1.45 -21.87 -5.35
C ILE A 91 -2.35 -21.50 -4.17
N THR A 92 -2.81 -22.50 -3.43
CA THR A 92 -3.49 -22.28 -2.16
C THR A 92 -2.56 -22.68 -1.02
N SER A 93 -2.18 -21.73 -0.18
CA SER A 93 -1.20 -21.93 0.88
C SER A 93 -1.66 -21.36 2.21
N ILE A 94 -1.02 -21.80 3.29
CA ILE A 94 -1.03 -21.17 4.61
C ILE A 94 0.40 -20.88 5.03
N ILE A 95 0.57 -19.81 5.80
CA ILE A 95 1.89 -19.44 6.35
C ILE A 95 2.01 -20.03 7.73
N THR A 96 3.18 -20.61 8.03
CA THR A 96 3.49 -21.20 9.33
C THR A 96 4.79 -20.66 9.92
N ALA A 97 4.85 -20.63 11.25
CA ALA A 97 6.04 -20.43 12.03
C ALA A 97 6.07 -21.53 13.08
N ASP A 98 7.15 -22.30 13.16
CA ASP A 98 7.26 -23.46 14.06
C ASP A 98 6.06 -24.43 13.93
N ASN A 99 5.58 -24.67 12.70
CA ASN A 99 4.40 -25.46 12.36
C ASN A 99 3.06 -24.93 12.92
N ILE A 100 2.99 -23.66 13.32
CA ILE A 100 1.76 -22.98 13.76
C ILE A 100 1.34 -22.02 12.66
N SER A 101 0.08 -22.04 12.24
CA SER A 101 -0.47 -21.06 11.30
C SER A 101 -0.47 -19.67 11.93
N ILE A 102 0.04 -18.66 11.18
CA ILE A 102 0.24 -17.29 11.67
C ILE A 102 -0.45 -16.20 10.84
N GLY A 103 -1.24 -16.57 9.83
CA GLY A 103 -1.91 -15.59 9.00
C GLY A 103 -2.94 -14.74 9.77
N ASN A 104 -3.00 -13.43 9.47
CA ASN A 104 -3.94 -12.45 10.01
C ASN A 104 -4.57 -11.61 8.89
N PRO A 105 -5.68 -10.88 9.15
CA PRO A 105 -6.24 -9.95 8.18
C PRO A 105 -5.21 -8.89 7.76
N GLY A 106 -5.09 -8.65 6.47
CA GLY A 106 -4.16 -7.65 5.92
C GLY A 106 -2.76 -8.19 5.60
N ASP A 107 -2.45 -9.42 5.99
CA ASP A 107 -1.20 -10.07 5.61
C ASP A 107 -1.16 -10.35 4.11
N ILE A 108 0.04 -10.34 3.53
CA ILE A 108 0.23 -10.48 2.10
C ILE A 108 1.30 -11.54 1.81
N LEU A 109 1.00 -12.42 0.86
CA LEU A 109 1.95 -13.37 0.28
C LEU A 109 2.33 -12.94 -1.14
N GLY A 110 3.62 -12.77 -1.41
CA GLY A 110 4.15 -12.50 -2.75
C GLY A 110 4.92 -13.70 -3.28
N ALA A 111 4.73 -14.03 -4.58
CA ALA A 111 5.53 -14.99 -5.33
C ALA A 111 6.44 -14.25 -6.31
N PHE A 112 7.70 -14.69 -6.43
CA PHE A 112 8.75 -14.01 -7.20
C PHE A 112 9.55 -14.97 -8.04
N VAL A 113 10.00 -14.51 -9.20
CA VAL A 113 11.08 -15.10 -10.00
C VAL A 113 12.14 -14.03 -10.19
N ASP A 114 13.39 -14.31 -9.83
CA ASP A 114 14.51 -13.35 -9.94
C ASP A 114 14.20 -11.94 -9.37
N ASN A 115 13.56 -11.89 -8.21
CA ASN A 115 13.06 -10.67 -7.54
C ASN A 115 11.95 -9.91 -8.29
N GLN A 116 11.44 -10.42 -9.39
CA GLN A 116 10.27 -9.87 -10.06
C GLN A 116 9.01 -10.49 -9.48
N LEU A 117 8.07 -9.65 -9.05
CA LEU A 117 6.77 -10.10 -8.55
C LEU A 117 6.00 -10.81 -9.66
N ARG A 118 5.52 -12.01 -9.38
CA ARG A 118 4.80 -12.89 -10.31
C ARG A 118 3.41 -13.25 -9.82
N GLY A 119 3.08 -12.89 -8.60
CA GLY A 119 1.76 -13.11 -8.00
C GLY A 119 1.71 -12.58 -6.60
N VAL A 120 0.51 -12.26 -6.17
CA VAL A 120 0.24 -11.75 -4.82
C VAL A 120 -1.09 -12.31 -4.33
N ALA A 121 -1.23 -12.49 -3.03
CA ALA A 121 -2.49 -12.85 -2.38
C ALA A 121 -2.59 -12.16 -1.03
N ILE A 122 -3.78 -11.66 -0.72
CA ILE A 122 -4.13 -11.13 0.60
C ILE A 122 -4.70 -12.28 1.43
N ALA A 123 -4.40 -12.29 2.73
CA ALA A 123 -4.93 -13.26 3.69
C ALA A 123 -6.46 -13.32 3.63
N THR A 124 -7.00 -14.49 3.36
CA THR A 124 -8.43 -14.75 3.26
C THR A 124 -8.84 -15.72 4.38
N GLU A 125 -9.85 -15.36 5.16
CA GLU A 125 -10.35 -16.20 6.26
C GLU A 125 -10.86 -17.55 5.72
N ILE A 126 -10.42 -18.63 6.35
CA ILE A 126 -10.90 -19.99 6.02
C ILE A 126 -12.33 -20.12 6.56
N PRO A 127 -13.32 -20.55 5.73
CA PRO A 127 -14.67 -20.82 6.23
C PRO A 127 -14.63 -21.79 7.40
N SER A 128 -15.37 -21.48 8.47
CA SER A 128 -15.34 -22.24 9.75
C SER A 128 -15.68 -23.73 9.58
N GLU A 129 -16.41 -24.11 8.54
CA GLU A 129 -16.72 -25.50 8.22
C GLU A 129 -15.53 -26.28 7.63
N LEU A 130 -14.52 -25.56 7.14
CA LEU A 130 -13.32 -26.15 6.50
C LEU A 130 -12.05 -26.04 7.36
N GLY A 131 -12.10 -25.22 8.43
CA GLY A 131 -10.97 -25.01 9.31
C GLY A 131 -11.00 -23.68 10.05
N GLU A 132 -9.87 -23.27 10.57
CA GLU A 132 -9.68 -21.98 11.23
C GLU A 132 -8.41 -21.31 10.71
N GLY A 133 -8.36 -19.96 10.77
CA GLY A 133 -7.22 -19.16 10.35
C GLY A 133 -7.36 -18.59 8.95
N TYR A 134 -6.23 -18.33 8.31
CA TYR A 134 -6.17 -17.63 7.01
C TYR A 134 -5.40 -18.45 5.99
N ALA A 135 -5.87 -18.40 4.75
CA ALA A 135 -5.21 -18.96 3.58
C ALA A 135 -4.89 -17.86 2.56
N PHE A 136 -3.92 -18.16 1.70
CA PHE A 136 -3.49 -17.29 0.62
C PHE A 136 -3.81 -17.98 -0.71
N LEU A 137 -4.74 -17.40 -1.48
CA LEU A 137 -5.20 -17.90 -2.77
C LEU A 137 -4.48 -17.11 -3.85
N LEU A 138 -3.28 -17.54 -4.23
CA LEU A 138 -2.37 -16.82 -5.11
C LEU A 138 -2.50 -17.32 -6.54
N LEU A 139 -2.59 -16.38 -7.51
CA LEU A 139 -2.35 -16.65 -8.92
C LEU A 139 -0.92 -16.23 -9.26
N ALA A 140 -0.11 -17.18 -9.69
CA ALA A 140 1.24 -16.96 -10.18
C ALA A 140 1.24 -16.86 -11.70
N TYR A 141 2.02 -15.93 -12.25
CA TYR A 141 2.06 -15.62 -13.68
C TYR A 141 3.46 -15.80 -14.26
N SER A 142 3.53 -16.23 -15.52
CA SER A 142 4.78 -16.45 -16.24
C SER A 142 4.64 -16.27 -17.74
N ASN A 143 5.74 -15.93 -18.42
CA ASN A 143 5.87 -15.98 -19.87
C ASN A 143 6.51 -17.29 -20.35
N GLN A 144 6.85 -18.20 -19.42
CA GLN A 144 7.34 -19.54 -19.70
C GLN A 144 6.31 -20.58 -19.25
N ALA A 145 5.99 -21.54 -20.10
CA ALA A 145 5.04 -22.59 -19.76
C ALA A 145 5.53 -23.49 -18.60
N SER A 146 6.84 -23.52 -18.35
CA SER A 146 7.45 -24.26 -17.24
C SER A 146 8.92 -23.88 -17.06
N GLY A 147 9.51 -24.28 -15.93
CA GLY A 147 10.95 -24.17 -15.67
C GLY A 147 11.37 -22.98 -14.81
N GLU A 148 10.48 -22.06 -14.50
CA GLU A 148 10.75 -21.02 -13.50
C GLU A 148 10.53 -21.57 -12.09
N SER A 149 11.33 -21.10 -11.13
CA SER A 149 11.18 -21.41 -9.70
C SER A 149 10.60 -20.21 -8.98
N LEU A 150 9.44 -20.38 -8.38
CA LEU A 150 8.79 -19.38 -7.55
C LEU A 150 9.42 -19.38 -6.16
N ASN A 151 9.88 -18.20 -5.73
CA ASN A 151 10.28 -17.90 -4.36
C ASN A 151 9.18 -17.09 -3.69
N PHE A 152 9.07 -17.18 -2.38
CA PHE A 152 7.99 -16.53 -1.66
C PHE A 152 8.50 -15.57 -0.59
N LYS A 153 7.72 -14.51 -0.34
CA LYS A 153 7.89 -13.61 0.79
C LYS A 153 6.54 -13.36 1.43
N PHE A 154 6.53 -13.27 2.73
CA PHE A 154 5.36 -13.00 3.55
C PHE A 154 5.49 -11.64 4.21
N TYR A 155 4.49 -10.79 4.08
CA TYR A 155 4.37 -9.54 4.81
C TYR A 155 3.36 -9.71 5.94
N ASP A 156 3.83 -9.49 7.16
CA ASP A 156 3.04 -9.45 8.38
C ASP A 156 2.57 -8.00 8.58
N SER A 157 1.28 -7.78 8.46
CA SER A 157 0.67 -6.45 8.54
C SER A 157 0.67 -5.87 9.95
N ASP A 158 0.59 -6.72 10.98
CA ASP A 158 0.59 -6.30 12.38
C ASP A 158 1.97 -5.81 12.83
N LEU A 159 3.03 -6.42 12.31
CA LEU A 159 4.41 -6.08 12.64
C LEU A 159 5.07 -5.16 11.61
N SER A 160 4.44 -4.97 10.45
CA SER A 160 5.01 -4.27 9.27
C SER A 160 6.37 -4.86 8.86
N LEU A 161 6.51 -6.18 8.89
CA LEU A 161 7.74 -6.90 8.59
C LEU A 161 7.58 -7.84 7.40
N ILE A 162 8.65 -7.97 6.60
CA ILE A 162 8.72 -8.93 5.51
C ILE A 162 9.61 -10.10 5.91
N TYR A 163 9.07 -11.31 5.82
CA TYR A 163 9.78 -12.56 6.05
C TYR A 163 10.07 -13.26 4.72
N ASN A 164 11.25 -13.85 4.61
CA ASN A 164 11.57 -14.76 3.52
C ASN A 164 11.03 -16.16 3.84
N ILE A 165 10.67 -16.89 2.81
CA ILE A 165 10.24 -18.29 2.86
C ILE A 165 11.26 -19.11 2.08
N ASP A 166 11.80 -20.18 2.69
CA ASP A 166 12.84 -21.00 2.04
C ASP A 166 12.28 -21.95 0.98
N GLN A 167 10.99 -22.32 1.12
CA GLN A 167 10.36 -23.20 0.14
C GLN A 167 10.23 -22.51 -1.20
N THR A 168 10.44 -23.26 -2.25
CA THR A 168 10.21 -22.87 -3.63
C THR A 168 9.25 -23.82 -4.32
N LEU A 169 8.51 -23.35 -5.31
CA LEU A 169 7.67 -24.17 -6.17
C LEU A 169 8.09 -23.98 -7.63
N ASN A 170 8.13 -25.07 -8.39
CA ASN A 170 8.35 -24.96 -9.83
C ASN A 170 7.06 -24.57 -10.53
N PHE A 171 7.12 -23.48 -11.28
CA PHE A 171 5.99 -23.03 -12.09
C PHE A 171 5.80 -23.92 -13.31
N PHE A 172 4.55 -24.29 -13.59
CA PHE A 172 4.11 -24.78 -14.89
C PHE A 172 2.70 -24.26 -15.20
N SER A 173 2.42 -24.04 -16.48
CA SER A 173 1.13 -23.52 -16.97
C SER A 173 -0.03 -24.35 -16.44
N ASP A 174 -1.09 -23.66 -15.99
CA ASP A 174 -2.33 -24.25 -15.47
C ASP A 174 -2.13 -25.12 -14.22
N MET A 175 -1.00 -24.98 -13.51
CA MET A 175 -0.78 -25.69 -12.25
C MET A 175 -1.86 -25.34 -11.21
N THR A 176 -2.18 -26.31 -10.37
CA THR A 176 -3.02 -26.11 -9.19
C THR A 176 -2.33 -26.80 -8.01
N GLU A 177 -1.70 -25.99 -7.15
CA GLU A 177 -0.97 -26.48 -5.99
C GLU A 177 -1.73 -26.15 -4.70
N GLY A 178 -2.02 -27.19 -3.93
CA GLY A 178 -2.81 -27.08 -2.72
C GLY A 178 -4.31 -26.76 -2.96
N ASN A 179 -5.03 -26.80 -1.89
CA ASN A 179 -6.42 -26.36 -1.79
C ASN A 179 -6.73 -26.06 -0.31
N ILE A 180 -7.93 -25.55 0.02
CA ILE A 180 -8.27 -25.13 1.38
C ILE A 180 -8.20 -26.29 2.42
N ILE A 181 -8.40 -27.54 2.01
CA ILE A 181 -8.36 -28.71 2.91
C ILE A 181 -6.92 -29.26 3.04
N SER A 182 -6.11 -29.10 2.00
CA SER A 182 -4.72 -29.55 1.94
C SER A 182 -3.87 -28.45 1.30
N PRO A 183 -3.64 -27.33 2.02
CA PRO A 183 -2.87 -26.21 1.49
C PRO A 183 -1.38 -26.54 1.42
N VAL A 184 -0.67 -25.79 0.59
CA VAL A 184 0.79 -25.75 0.63
C VAL A 184 1.22 -25.09 1.94
N LEU A 185 2.08 -25.73 2.72
CA LEU A 185 2.64 -25.15 3.94
C LEU A 185 3.90 -24.35 3.56
N LEU A 186 3.87 -23.05 3.84
CA LEU A 186 4.98 -22.14 3.63
C LEU A 186 5.50 -21.65 4.98
N GLU A 187 6.70 -22.09 5.35
CA GLU A 187 7.32 -21.82 6.65
C GLU A 187 8.19 -20.56 6.56
N ILE A 188 7.95 -19.57 7.44
CA ILE A 188 8.86 -18.42 7.55
C ILE A 188 10.19 -18.83 8.18
N VAL A 189 11.26 -18.21 7.73
CA VAL A 189 12.61 -18.38 8.29
C VAL A 189 12.91 -17.22 9.23
N ASN A 190 13.22 -17.55 10.47
CA ASN A 190 13.65 -16.59 11.50
C ASN A 190 15.14 -16.25 11.40
#